data_1f97595c832764fab660ba9d45c239a8
#
_entry.id   1f97595c832764fab660ba9d45c239a8
#
_cell.length_a   1.000
_cell.length_b   1.000
_cell.length_c   1.000
_cell.angle_alpha   90.00
_cell.angle_beta   90.00
_cell.angle_gamma   90.00
#
_symmetry.space_group_name_H-M   'P 1'
#
loop_
_entity.id
_entity.type
_entity.pdbx_description
1 polymer ?
#
loop_
_entity_poly.entity_id
_entity_poly.type
_entity_poly.pdbx_seq_one_letter_code
_entity_poly.pdbx_strand_id
1 'polypeptide(L)'
;MKAEHRKELMTNTLANRLGEAVQSMKEGPSRGSLFVLAAIGLIVILALVWHYLASSGEESDSARWLKWDSVATPEQLKAFVESNKGADGQAQGRLARLEEARRSLHEGLRQLGNAGTRKKALDELKEAAGLYEKLAEECADKPLLHQQALMGAAKANEGRGEAEQARKYYQQLHDKYGNSVFGQEAAEQIQRLDAAEKNGDFKALREELNKPPAP
;
A
#
# COMPACT_ATOMS: atom_id res chain seq x y z
N MET A 1 -60.68 -27.47 7.03
CA MET A 1 -59.35 -26.86 7.12
C MET A 1 -59.28 -25.35 6.83
N LYS A 2 -60.29 -24.52 7.06
CA LYS A 2 -60.26 -23.05 6.79
C LYS A 2 -60.57 -22.18 8.02
N ALA A 3 -60.99 -22.77 9.16
CA ALA A 3 -61.36 -21.96 10.34
C ALA A 3 -60.19 -21.80 11.35
N GLU A 4 -59.25 -22.71 11.41
CA GLU A 4 -58.13 -22.65 12.36
C GLU A 4 -57.05 -21.62 11.89
N HIS A 5 -56.79 -21.55 10.60
CA HIS A 5 -55.83 -20.58 10.04
C HIS A 5 -56.27 -19.11 10.17
N ARG A 6 -57.60 -18.86 10.32
CA ARG A 6 -58.11 -17.53 10.58
C ARG A 6 -57.95 -17.10 12.05
N LYS A 7 -57.90 -18.03 12.97
CA LYS A 7 -57.66 -17.72 14.39
C LYS A 7 -56.18 -17.39 14.67
N GLU A 8 -55.25 -18.05 13.99
CA GLU A 8 -53.83 -17.71 14.12
C GLU A 8 -53.46 -16.35 13.53
N LEU A 9 -54.14 -15.90 12.47
CA LEU A 9 -53.98 -14.55 11.92
C LEU A 9 -54.57 -13.44 12.77
N MET A 10 -55.51 -13.77 13.69
CA MET A 10 -56.09 -12.79 14.63
C MET A 10 -55.28 -12.61 15.92
N THR A 11 -54.37 -13.51 16.24
CA THR A 11 -53.42 -13.34 17.34
C THR A 11 -52.08 -12.81 16.83
N ASN A 12 -52.11 -11.62 16.23
CA ASN A 12 -50.89 -10.94 15.87
C ASN A 12 -50.19 -10.46 17.15
N THR A 13 -49.36 -11.33 17.72
CA THR A 13 -48.63 -11.05 18.98
C THR A 13 -47.78 -9.79 18.87
N LEU A 14 -47.40 -9.40 17.65
CA LEU A 14 -46.70 -8.15 17.38
C LEU A 14 -47.64 -6.93 17.48
N ALA A 15 -48.89 -7.03 16.96
CA ALA A 15 -49.87 -5.98 17.04
C ALA A 15 -50.38 -5.80 18.50
N ASN A 16 -50.52 -6.89 19.25
CA ASN A 16 -50.89 -6.80 20.67
C ASN A 16 -49.74 -6.20 21.50
N ARG A 17 -48.48 -6.58 21.27
CA ARG A 17 -47.33 -5.95 21.95
C ARG A 17 -47.14 -4.49 21.56
N LEU A 18 -47.40 -4.10 20.32
CA LEU A 18 -47.42 -2.70 19.89
C LEU A 18 -48.59 -1.95 20.50
N GLY A 19 -49.77 -2.56 20.58
CA GLY A 19 -50.93 -1.98 21.24
C GLY A 19 -50.70 -1.73 22.73
N GLU A 20 -50.13 -2.69 23.45
CA GLU A 20 -49.73 -2.56 24.86
C GLU A 20 -48.64 -1.48 25.04
N ALA A 21 -47.66 -1.41 24.14
CA ALA A 21 -46.61 -0.38 24.16
C ALA A 21 -47.21 1.04 23.94
N VAL A 22 -48.13 1.17 22.98
CA VAL A 22 -48.83 2.46 22.75
C VAL A 22 -49.74 2.83 23.89
N GLN A 23 -50.38 1.85 24.54
CA GLN A 23 -51.26 2.10 25.69
C GLN A 23 -50.48 2.48 26.95
N SER A 24 -49.31 1.85 27.17
CA SER A 24 -48.38 2.24 28.24
C SER A 24 -47.76 3.63 28.02
N MET A 25 -47.65 4.09 26.77
CA MET A 25 -47.25 5.46 26.45
C MET A 25 -48.33 6.50 26.82
N LYS A 26 -49.60 6.13 26.76
CA LYS A 26 -50.71 7.04 27.16
C LYS A 26 -50.84 7.23 28.67
N GLU A 27 -50.44 6.27 29.47
CA GLU A 27 -50.48 6.33 30.94
C GLU A 27 -49.30 7.10 31.54
N GLY A 28 -48.38 7.57 30.71
CA GLY A 28 -47.15 8.27 31.09
C GLY A 28 -46.06 7.32 31.57
N PRO A 29 -44.81 7.61 31.29
CA PRO A 29 -43.72 6.72 31.68
C PRO A 29 -43.58 6.67 33.20
N SER A 30 -43.61 5.46 33.77
CA SER A 30 -43.27 5.25 35.17
C SER A 30 -41.83 5.75 35.43
N ARG A 31 -41.55 6.19 36.67
CA ARG A 31 -40.18 6.64 37.02
C ARG A 31 -39.10 5.61 36.63
N GLY A 32 -39.42 4.32 36.73
CA GLY A 32 -38.53 3.24 36.31
C GLY A 32 -38.30 3.18 34.79
N SER A 33 -39.34 3.39 33.96
CA SER A 33 -39.17 3.39 32.49
C SER A 33 -38.42 4.63 32.00
N LEU A 34 -38.53 5.77 32.69
CA LEU A 34 -37.69 6.95 32.39
C LEU A 34 -36.20 6.69 32.63
N PHE A 35 -35.85 5.98 33.72
CA PHE A 35 -34.46 5.60 33.98
C PHE A 35 -33.92 4.63 32.91
N VAL A 36 -34.72 3.66 32.45
CA VAL A 36 -34.32 2.74 31.39
C VAL A 36 -34.12 3.49 30.05
N LEU A 37 -35.02 4.39 29.68
CA LEU A 37 -34.88 5.21 28.47
C LEU A 37 -33.68 6.15 28.55
N ALA A 38 -33.43 6.75 29.72
CA ALA A 38 -32.25 7.58 29.93
C ALA A 38 -30.96 6.76 29.85
N ALA A 39 -30.94 5.54 30.38
CA ALA A 39 -29.77 4.64 30.26
C ALA A 39 -29.52 4.21 28.81
N ILE A 40 -30.55 3.86 28.05
CA ILE A 40 -30.45 3.53 26.63
C ILE A 40 -29.94 4.75 25.85
N GLY A 41 -30.52 5.94 26.09
CA GLY A 41 -30.04 7.19 25.47
C GLY A 41 -28.60 7.49 25.77
N LEU A 42 -28.15 7.28 27.00
CA LEU A 42 -26.74 7.45 27.39
C LEU A 42 -25.82 6.46 26.66
N ILE A 43 -26.22 5.19 26.57
CA ILE A 43 -25.45 4.16 25.83
C ILE A 43 -25.32 4.54 24.34
N VAL A 44 -26.42 4.99 23.72
CA VAL A 44 -26.38 5.43 22.30
C VAL A 44 -25.47 6.65 22.13
N ILE A 45 -25.54 7.63 23.02
CA ILE A 45 -24.64 8.80 22.99
C ILE A 45 -23.21 8.38 23.18
N LEU A 46 -22.91 7.51 24.14
CA LEU A 46 -21.55 7.01 24.33
C LEU A 46 -21.04 6.22 23.12
N ALA A 47 -21.88 5.41 22.49
CA ALA A 47 -21.54 4.68 21.28
C ALA A 47 -21.27 5.64 20.08
N LEU A 48 -22.08 6.70 19.94
CA LEU A 48 -21.86 7.72 18.91
C LEU A 48 -20.58 8.54 19.17
N VAL A 49 -20.35 8.92 20.43
CA VAL A 49 -19.10 9.62 20.81
C VAL A 49 -17.89 8.74 20.59
N TRP A 50 -17.97 7.45 20.97
CA TRP A 50 -16.91 6.48 20.72
C TRP A 50 -16.67 6.33 19.22
N HIS A 51 -17.70 6.16 18.42
CA HIS A 51 -17.60 6.06 16.96
C HIS A 51 -17.00 7.34 16.36
N TYR A 52 -17.44 8.50 16.80
CA TYR A 52 -16.89 9.78 16.35
C TYR A 52 -15.41 9.96 16.74
N LEU A 53 -15.03 9.64 17.97
CA LEU A 53 -13.64 9.72 18.44
C LEU A 53 -12.75 8.66 17.76
N ALA A 54 -13.25 7.46 17.53
CA ALA A 54 -12.53 6.40 16.82
C ALA A 54 -12.36 6.73 15.33
N SER A 55 -13.38 7.37 14.71
CA SER A 55 -13.30 7.75 13.28
C SER A 55 -12.61 9.09 13.02
N SER A 56 -12.49 9.97 14.02
CA SER A 56 -11.84 11.27 13.87
C SER A 56 -10.31 11.19 13.77
N GLY A 57 -9.71 10.04 14.06
CA GLY A 57 -8.27 9.80 13.87
C GLY A 57 -7.91 9.23 12.50
N GLU A 58 -8.86 8.72 11.74
CA GLU A 58 -8.62 8.21 10.39
C GLU A 58 -8.93 9.31 9.37
N GLU A 59 -7.88 9.89 8.82
CA GLU A 59 -8.02 10.73 7.63
C GLU A 59 -8.75 9.91 6.56
N SER A 60 -9.87 10.41 6.03
CA SER A 60 -10.64 9.67 5.03
C SER A 60 -9.75 9.33 3.83
N ASP A 61 -9.97 8.15 3.22
CA ASP A 61 -9.22 7.75 2.02
C ASP A 61 -9.25 8.83 0.95
N SER A 62 -10.38 9.52 0.81
CA SER A 62 -10.53 10.65 -0.13
C SER A 62 -9.59 11.81 0.19
N ALA A 63 -9.42 12.19 1.45
CA ALA A 63 -8.52 13.27 1.84
C ALA A 63 -7.05 12.89 1.57
N ARG A 64 -6.68 11.64 1.77
CA ARG A 64 -5.34 11.12 1.42
C ARG A 64 -5.07 11.13 -0.08
N TRP A 65 -6.06 10.76 -0.90
CA TRP A 65 -5.93 10.86 -2.36
C TRP A 65 -5.78 12.30 -2.82
N LEU A 66 -6.52 13.26 -2.24
CA LEU A 66 -6.34 14.69 -2.54
C LEU A 66 -4.95 15.20 -2.16
N LYS A 67 -4.39 14.76 -1.03
CA LYS A 67 -3.01 15.07 -0.66
C LYS A 67 -2.01 14.45 -1.64
N TRP A 68 -2.24 13.22 -2.07
CA TRP A 68 -1.41 12.56 -3.09
C TRP A 68 -1.40 13.36 -4.39
N ASP A 69 -2.54 13.79 -4.88
CA ASP A 69 -2.66 14.58 -6.11
C ASP A 69 -1.93 15.94 -6.03
N SER A 70 -1.70 16.45 -4.83
CA SER A 70 -0.95 17.70 -4.62
C SER A 70 0.57 17.50 -4.57
N VAL A 71 1.08 16.27 -4.58
CA VAL A 71 2.50 15.93 -4.52
C VAL A 71 3.14 16.17 -5.89
N ALA A 72 3.82 17.31 -6.06
CA ALA A 72 4.47 17.70 -7.31
C ALA A 72 6.01 17.64 -7.26
N THR A 73 6.61 17.74 -6.07
CA THR A 73 8.07 17.80 -5.91
C THR A 73 8.62 16.59 -5.15
N PRO A 74 9.92 16.26 -5.32
CA PRO A 74 10.56 15.20 -4.56
C PRO A 74 10.48 15.39 -3.04
N GLU A 75 10.60 16.63 -2.56
CA GLU A 75 10.53 16.96 -1.15
C GLU A 75 9.13 16.71 -0.59
N GLN A 76 8.10 17.10 -1.34
CA GLN A 76 6.70 16.82 -0.98
C GLN A 76 6.42 15.31 -0.98
N LEU A 77 7.00 14.56 -1.92
CA LEU A 77 6.87 13.10 -1.96
C LEU A 77 7.49 12.46 -0.71
N LYS A 78 8.71 12.85 -0.35
CA LYS A 78 9.37 12.37 0.89
C LYS A 78 8.55 12.71 2.13
N ALA A 79 8.05 13.93 2.23
CA ALA A 79 7.18 14.35 3.33
C ALA A 79 5.87 13.53 3.38
N PHE A 80 5.29 13.23 2.21
CA PHE A 80 4.09 12.39 2.11
C PHE A 80 4.36 10.95 2.57
N VAL A 81 5.47 10.33 2.11
CA VAL A 81 5.89 9.00 2.55
C VAL A 81 6.11 8.97 4.06
N GLU A 82 6.81 9.97 4.61
CA GLU A 82 7.09 10.08 6.04
C GLU A 82 5.81 10.22 6.87
N SER A 83 4.88 11.07 6.45
CA SER A 83 3.59 11.27 7.14
C SER A 83 2.67 10.04 7.08
N ASN A 84 2.92 9.11 6.16
CA ASN A 84 2.18 7.87 5.98
C ASN A 84 2.95 6.62 6.46
N LYS A 85 4.03 6.76 7.21
CA LYS A 85 4.82 5.66 7.80
C LYS A 85 3.95 4.87 8.76
N GLY A 86 2.99 4.65 9.03
CA GLY A 86 2.11 3.77 9.81
C GLY A 86 0.96 3.24 8.97
N ALA A 87 0.83 3.77 7.75
CA ALA A 87 -0.18 3.39 6.79
C ALA A 87 0.39 2.46 5.69
N ASP A 88 1.42 1.70 6.03
CA ASP A 88 2.16 0.82 5.10
C ASP A 88 1.26 -0.18 4.38
N GLY A 89 0.14 -0.55 5.01
CA GLY A 89 -0.90 -1.37 4.39
C GLY A 89 -1.81 -0.64 3.40
N GLN A 90 -1.74 0.68 3.28
CA GLN A 90 -2.65 1.46 2.44
C GLN A 90 -2.12 1.65 1.03
N ALA A 91 -3.03 1.73 0.06
CA ALA A 91 -2.68 1.85 -1.35
C ALA A 91 -1.83 3.10 -1.64
N GLN A 92 -2.16 4.23 -1.02
CA GLN A 92 -1.46 5.50 -1.20
C GLN A 92 -0.02 5.44 -0.71
N GLY A 93 0.23 4.85 0.47
CA GLY A 93 1.57 4.70 1.03
C GLY A 93 2.47 3.81 0.15
N ARG A 94 1.91 2.71 -0.38
CA ARG A 94 2.64 1.83 -1.32
C ARG A 94 2.97 2.52 -2.64
N LEU A 95 2.01 3.28 -3.21
CA LEU A 95 2.24 4.03 -4.45
C LEU A 95 3.26 5.15 -4.24
N ALA A 96 3.21 5.85 -3.11
CA ALA A 96 4.17 6.89 -2.77
C ALA A 96 5.61 6.33 -2.71
N ARG A 97 5.80 5.19 -2.03
CA ARG A 97 7.12 4.51 -1.97
C ARG A 97 7.56 3.97 -3.33
N LEU A 98 6.63 3.46 -4.15
CA LEU A 98 6.95 3.05 -5.51
C LEU A 98 7.45 4.23 -6.35
N GLU A 99 6.80 5.38 -6.23
CA GLU A 99 7.20 6.59 -6.96
C GLU A 99 8.53 7.15 -6.44
N GLU A 100 8.77 7.13 -5.14
CA GLU A 100 10.07 7.48 -4.54
C GLU A 100 11.17 6.57 -5.08
N ALA A 101 10.98 5.25 -5.02
CA ALA A 101 11.94 4.28 -5.56
C ALA A 101 12.22 4.49 -7.05
N ARG A 102 11.17 4.78 -7.83
CA ARG A 102 11.31 5.08 -9.27
C ARG A 102 12.13 6.33 -9.52
N ARG A 103 11.91 7.39 -8.76
CA ARG A 103 12.68 8.64 -8.88
C ARG A 103 14.14 8.44 -8.51
N SER A 104 14.44 7.77 -7.40
CA SER A 104 15.80 7.47 -6.99
C SER A 104 16.51 6.57 -8.02
N LEU A 105 15.82 5.58 -8.59
CA LEU A 105 16.36 4.76 -9.68
C LEU A 105 16.69 5.62 -10.91
N HIS A 106 15.76 6.43 -11.38
CA HIS A 106 15.95 7.28 -12.55
C HIS A 106 17.10 8.28 -12.36
N GLU A 107 17.14 8.95 -11.21
CA GLU A 107 18.18 9.93 -10.89
C GLU A 107 19.56 9.27 -10.78
N GLY A 108 19.63 8.10 -10.11
CA GLY A 108 20.84 7.32 -10.01
C GLY A 108 21.38 6.90 -11.39
N LEU A 109 20.53 6.33 -12.24
CA LEU A 109 20.94 5.92 -13.60
C LEU A 109 21.37 7.12 -14.47
N ARG A 110 20.67 8.24 -14.36
CA ARG A 110 20.97 9.46 -15.11
C ARG A 110 22.34 10.06 -14.75
N GLN A 111 22.71 10.00 -13.47
CA GLN A 111 23.96 10.59 -12.97
C GLN A 111 25.17 9.64 -13.00
N LEU A 112 24.95 8.36 -13.25
CA LEU A 112 25.98 7.33 -13.14
C LEU A 112 27.16 7.54 -14.08
N GLY A 113 26.92 8.04 -15.28
CA GLY A 113 27.93 8.29 -16.31
C GLY A 113 28.89 9.45 -16.01
N ASN A 114 28.56 10.31 -15.06
CA ASN A 114 29.39 11.46 -14.71
C ASN A 114 30.25 11.15 -13.48
N ALA A 115 31.57 11.17 -13.63
CA ALA A 115 32.53 10.87 -12.57
C ALA A 115 32.34 11.74 -11.31
N GLY A 116 32.00 13.02 -11.48
CA GLY A 116 31.77 13.95 -10.34
C GLY A 116 30.52 13.66 -9.52
N THR A 117 29.50 13.03 -10.11
CA THR A 117 28.24 12.68 -9.45
C THR A 117 28.08 11.19 -9.19
N ARG A 118 29.02 10.37 -9.63
CA ARG A 118 28.95 8.89 -9.57
C ARG A 118 28.67 8.35 -8.17
N LYS A 119 29.36 8.89 -7.15
CA LYS A 119 29.12 8.47 -5.77
C LYS A 119 27.66 8.70 -5.35
N LYS A 120 27.13 9.90 -5.62
CA LYS A 120 25.72 10.23 -5.35
C LYS A 120 24.79 9.33 -6.14
N ALA A 121 25.09 9.05 -7.40
CA ALA A 121 24.34 8.14 -8.25
C ALA A 121 24.26 6.72 -7.65
N LEU A 122 25.36 6.19 -7.13
CA LEU A 122 25.39 4.88 -6.47
C LEU A 122 24.60 4.87 -5.16
N ASP A 123 24.62 5.98 -4.39
CA ASP A 123 23.81 6.13 -3.18
C ASP A 123 22.31 6.14 -3.52
N GLU A 124 21.90 6.88 -4.56
CA GLU A 124 20.51 6.89 -5.06
C GLU A 124 20.06 5.49 -5.54
N LEU A 125 20.92 4.79 -6.30
CA LEU A 125 20.61 3.42 -6.74
C LEU A 125 20.51 2.43 -5.57
N LYS A 126 21.31 2.61 -4.53
CA LYS A 126 21.23 1.80 -3.31
C LYS A 126 19.91 2.07 -2.55
N GLU A 127 19.52 3.34 -2.43
CA GLU A 127 18.24 3.72 -1.83
C GLU A 127 17.08 3.11 -2.63
N ALA A 128 17.10 3.26 -3.96
CA ALA A 128 16.10 2.67 -4.84
C ALA A 128 15.99 1.15 -4.67
N ALA A 129 17.11 0.42 -4.66
CA ALA A 129 17.12 -1.02 -4.44
C ALA A 129 16.43 -1.40 -3.14
N GLY A 130 16.78 -0.75 -2.02
CA GLY A 130 16.19 -1.02 -0.71
C GLY A 130 14.70 -0.71 -0.64
N LEU A 131 14.23 0.35 -1.30
CA LEU A 131 12.80 0.68 -1.39
C LEU A 131 12.02 -0.35 -2.19
N TYR A 132 12.55 -0.77 -3.35
CA TYR A 132 11.93 -1.80 -4.18
C TYR A 132 11.93 -3.17 -3.51
N GLU A 133 12.97 -3.55 -2.79
CA GLU A 133 13.05 -4.80 -2.03
C GLU A 133 11.94 -4.88 -0.97
N LYS A 134 11.78 -3.82 -0.19
CA LYS A 134 10.67 -3.72 0.79
C LYS A 134 9.30 -3.79 0.12
N LEU A 135 9.12 -3.07 -1.00
CA LEU A 135 7.87 -3.11 -1.75
C LEU A 135 7.56 -4.51 -2.30
N ALA A 136 8.58 -5.26 -2.76
CA ALA A 136 8.39 -6.62 -3.22
C ALA A 136 7.93 -7.55 -2.09
N GLU A 137 8.47 -7.40 -0.89
CA GLU A 137 8.02 -8.16 0.29
C GLU A 137 6.58 -7.80 0.70
N GLU A 138 6.30 -6.50 0.82
CA GLU A 138 5.00 -6.00 1.29
C GLU A 138 3.86 -6.19 0.28
N CYS A 139 4.19 -6.27 -1.01
CA CYS A 139 3.22 -6.38 -2.10
C CYS A 139 3.18 -7.77 -2.75
N ALA A 140 3.67 -8.82 -2.07
CA ALA A 140 3.70 -10.19 -2.61
C ALA A 140 2.32 -10.73 -3.04
N ASP A 141 1.24 -10.20 -2.43
CA ASP A 141 -0.17 -10.47 -2.72
C ASP A 141 -0.79 -9.52 -3.78
N LYS A 142 -0.04 -8.53 -4.27
CA LYS A 142 -0.47 -7.52 -5.25
C LYS A 142 0.31 -7.71 -6.56
N PRO A 143 -0.15 -8.54 -7.49
CA PRO A 143 0.67 -9.00 -8.63
C PRO A 143 1.35 -7.87 -9.41
N LEU A 144 0.65 -6.79 -9.73
CA LEU A 144 1.21 -5.70 -10.52
C LEU A 144 2.30 -4.92 -9.77
N LEU A 145 2.05 -4.57 -8.50
CA LEU A 145 3.03 -3.86 -7.67
C LEU A 145 4.25 -4.72 -7.39
N HIS A 146 4.04 -6.02 -7.12
CA HIS A 146 5.13 -6.98 -6.91
C HIS A 146 6.02 -7.11 -8.14
N GLN A 147 5.45 -7.22 -9.34
CA GLN A 147 6.21 -7.25 -10.59
C GLN A 147 7.04 -5.97 -10.80
N GLN A 148 6.43 -4.79 -10.58
CA GLN A 148 7.13 -3.51 -10.68
C GLN A 148 8.25 -3.39 -9.66
N ALA A 149 8.03 -3.86 -8.43
CA ALA A 149 9.02 -3.84 -7.37
C ALA A 149 10.22 -4.77 -7.69
N LEU A 150 9.96 -6.01 -8.12
CA LEU A 150 11.03 -6.93 -8.52
C LEU A 150 11.83 -6.40 -9.71
N MET A 151 11.17 -5.85 -10.73
CA MET A 151 11.82 -5.24 -11.88
C MET A 151 12.66 -4.04 -11.47
N GLY A 152 12.16 -3.18 -10.59
CA GLY A 152 12.88 -2.01 -10.08
C GLY A 152 14.10 -2.40 -9.25
N ALA A 153 13.97 -3.39 -8.36
CA ALA A 153 15.07 -3.92 -7.56
C ALA A 153 16.18 -4.51 -8.46
N ALA A 154 15.81 -5.26 -9.50
CA ALA A 154 16.74 -5.79 -10.46
C ALA A 154 17.52 -4.69 -11.19
N LYS A 155 16.81 -3.69 -11.74
CA LYS A 155 17.43 -2.57 -12.46
C LYS A 155 18.34 -1.72 -11.58
N ALA A 156 17.95 -1.49 -10.33
CA ALA A 156 18.77 -0.74 -9.37
C ALA A 156 20.07 -1.47 -9.02
N ASN A 157 20.02 -2.78 -8.78
CA ASN A 157 21.20 -3.60 -8.50
C ASN A 157 22.11 -3.73 -9.74
N GLU A 158 21.53 -3.86 -10.94
CA GLU A 158 22.28 -3.86 -12.19
C GLU A 158 23.07 -2.56 -12.37
N GLY A 159 22.43 -1.40 -12.17
CA GLY A 159 23.09 -0.10 -12.25
C GLY A 159 24.24 0.08 -11.26
N ARG A 160 24.20 -0.63 -10.13
CA ARG A 160 25.29 -0.69 -9.14
C ARG A 160 26.41 -1.68 -9.50
N GLY A 161 26.27 -2.41 -10.60
CA GLY A 161 27.19 -3.48 -10.97
C GLY A 161 27.02 -4.77 -10.16
N GLU A 162 25.92 -4.90 -9.40
CA GLU A 162 25.59 -6.07 -8.56
C GLU A 162 24.82 -7.12 -9.39
N ALA A 163 25.49 -7.69 -10.40
CA ALA A 163 24.87 -8.57 -11.41
C ALA A 163 24.15 -9.78 -10.79
N GLU A 164 24.71 -10.39 -9.74
CA GLU A 164 24.12 -11.54 -9.06
C GLU A 164 22.80 -11.18 -8.37
N GLN A 165 22.75 -10.01 -7.73
CA GLN A 165 21.51 -9.55 -7.09
C GLN A 165 20.46 -9.19 -8.15
N ALA A 166 20.86 -8.51 -9.22
CA ALA A 166 19.99 -8.21 -10.34
C ALA A 166 19.37 -9.49 -10.94
N ARG A 167 20.22 -10.50 -11.22
CA ARG A 167 19.80 -11.81 -11.74
C ARG A 167 18.77 -12.47 -10.83
N LYS A 168 19.00 -12.47 -9.52
CA LYS A 168 18.08 -13.04 -8.53
C LYS A 168 16.67 -12.45 -8.65
N TYR A 169 16.54 -11.13 -8.75
CA TYR A 169 15.23 -10.47 -8.86
C TYR A 169 14.58 -10.71 -10.23
N TYR A 170 15.34 -10.70 -11.32
CA TYR A 170 14.83 -11.07 -12.64
C TYR A 170 14.34 -12.53 -12.66
N GLN A 171 15.07 -13.45 -12.01
CA GLN A 171 14.68 -14.85 -11.92
C GLN A 171 13.37 -15.01 -11.15
N GLN A 172 13.24 -14.36 -9.98
CA GLN A 172 11.99 -14.38 -9.20
C GLN A 172 10.81 -13.84 -10.02
N LEU A 173 11.03 -12.79 -10.79
CA LEU A 173 10.02 -12.17 -11.64
C LEU A 173 9.60 -13.12 -12.77
N HIS A 174 10.57 -13.75 -13.43
CA HIS A 174 10.31 -14.72 -14.49
C HIS A 174 9.61 -15.97 -13.96
N ASP A 175 10.08 -16.56 -12.86
CA ASP A 175 9.52 -17.79 -12.29
C ASP A 175 8.06 -17.61 -11.84
N LYS A 176 7.77 -16.47 -11.21
CA LYS A 176 6.44 -16.21 -10.68
C LYS A 176 5.47 -15.65 -11.72
N TYR A 177 5.97 -14.90 -12.71
CA TYR A 177 5.16 -14.14 -13.66
C TYR A 177 5.59 -14.29 -15.12
N GLY A 178 6.15 -15.45 -15.51
CA GLY A 178 6.74 -15.69 -16.84
C GLY A 178 5.83 -15.39 -18.02
N ASN A 179 4.50 -15.50 -17.85
CA ASN A 179 3.51 -15.17 -18.89
C ASN A 179 3.18 -13.67 -18.98
N SER A 180 3.65 -12.84 -18.04
CA SER A 180 3.44 -11.40 -18.08
C SER A 180 4.51 -10.70 -18.93
N VAL A 181 4.24 -9.47 -19.35
CA VAL A 181 5.22 -8.62 -20.05
C VAL A 181 6.50 -8.45 -19.22
N PHE A 182 6.36 -8.21 -17.92
CA PHE A 182 7.50 -8.09 -17.00
C PHE A 182 8.30 -9.38 -16.87
N GLY A 183 7.61 -10.55 -16.85
CA GLY A 183 8.27 -11.85 -16.76
C GLY A 183 9.03 -12.20 -18.02
N GLN A 184 8.52 -11.84 -19.19
CA GLN A 184 9.20 -11.99 -20.48
C GLN A 184 10.42 -11.05 -20.58
N GLU A 185 10.26 -9.77 -20.22
CA GLU A 185 11.37 -8.83 -20.13
C GLU A 185 12.46 -9.34 -19.19
N ALA A 186 12.09 -9.90 -18.04
CA ALA A 186 13.03 -10.46 -17.08
C ALA A 186 13.87 -11.60 -17.69
N ALA A 187 13.25 -12.50 -18.47
CA ALA A 187 13.98 -13.58 -19.15
C ALA A 187 15.02 -13.04 -20.14
N GLU A 188 14.67 -11.99 -20.90
CA GLU A 188 15.60 -11.32 -21.81
C GLU A 188 16.75 -10.67 -21.05
N GLN A 189 16.47 -10.01 -19.92
CA GLN A 189 17.50 -9.39 -19.08
C GLN A 189 18.45 -10.42 -18.48
N ILE A 190 17.98 -11.60 -18.07
CA ILE A 190 18.83 -12.69 -17.58
C ILE A 190 19.81 -13.11 -18.67
N GLN A 191 19.33 -13.34 -19.89
CA GLN A 191 20.20 -13.71 -21.02
C GLN A 191 21.25 -12.63 -21.30
N ARG A 192 20.87 -11.36 -21.22
CA ARG A 192 21.80 -10.23 -21.39
C ARG A 192 22.84 -10.17 -20.28
N LEU A 193 22.45 -10.39 -19.02
CA LEU A 193 23.38 -10.46 -17.89
C LEU A 193 24.39 -11.61 -18.05
N ASP A 194 23.92 -12.79 -18.49
CA ASP A 194 24.77 -13.95 -18.73
C ASP A 194 25.79 -13.70 -19.83
N ALA A 195 25.41 -13.01 -20.91
CA ALA A 195 26.28 -12.61 -21.96
C ALA A 195 27.34 -11.59 -21.49
N ALA A 196 26.91 -10.56 -20.77
CA ALA A 196 27.78 -9.53 -20.22
C ALA A 196 28.80 -10.08 -19.20
N GLU A 197 28.40 -11.07 -18.41
CA GLU A 197 29.29 -11.75 -17.47
C GLU A 197 30.37 -12.55 -18.21
N LYS A 198 29.98 -13.32 -19.25
CA LYS A 198 30.94 -14.07 -20.08
C LYS A 198 31.94 -13.16 -20.79
N ASN A 199 31.50 -11.96 -21.17
CA ASN A 199 32.39 -10.98 -21.84
C ASN A 199 33.28 -10.20 -20.85
N GLY A 200 33.01 -10.30 -19.54
CA GLY A 200 33.72 -9.53 -18.52
C GLY A 200 33.26 -8.09 -18.36
N ASP A 201 32.09 -7.73 -18.93
CA ASP A 201 31.59 -6.36 -18.95
C ASP A 201 31.25 -5.87 -17.51
N PHE A 202 30.75 -6.75 -16.64
CA PHE A 202 30.49 -6.40 -15.23
C PHE A 202 31.78 -6.17 -14.43
N LYS A 203 32.86 -6.87 -14.74
CA LYS A 203 34.17 -6.60 -14.14
C LYS A 203 34.66 -5.22 -14.55
N ALA A 204 34.61 -4.90 -15.83
CA ALA A 204 34.96 -3.59 -16.34
C ALA A 204 34.06 -2.46 -15.74
N LEU A 205 32.78 -2.70 -15.65
CA LEU A 205 31.84 -1.77 -15.01
C LEU A 205 32.20 -1.50 -13.54
N ARG A 206 32.46 -2.54 -12.74
CA ARG A 206 32.85 -2.37 -11.33
C ARG A 206 34.18 -1.62 -11.19
N GLU A 207 35.15 -1.90 -12.04
CA GLU A 207 36.41 -1.18 -12.07
C GLU A 207 36.19 0.30 -12.38
N GLU A 208 35.32 0.61 -13.36
CA GLU A 208 34.97 1.99 -13.70
C GLU A 208 34.22 2.70 -12.59
N LEU A 209 33.26 2.03 -11.95
CA LEU A 209 32.48 2.60 -10.84
C LEU A 209 33.35 2.94 -9.61
N ASN A 210 34.45 2.20 -9.40
CA ASN A 210 35.38 2.39 -8.29
C ASN A 210 36.51 3.39 -8.58
N LYS A 211 36.62 3.91 -9.81
CA LYS A 211 37.62 4.92 -10.09
C LYS A 211 37.35 6.22 -9.36
N PRO A 212 38.38 6.84 -8.74
CA PRO A 212 38.22 8.16 -8.15
C PRO A 212 37.85 9.18 -9.25
N PRO A 213 37.12 10.28 -8.89
CA PRO A 213 36.88 11.36 -9.82
C PRO A 213 38.23 11.89 -10.32
N ALA A 214 38.31 12.21 -11.63
CA ALA A 214 39.48 12.86 -12.16
C ALA A 214 39.78 14.18 -11.47
N PRO A 215 41.03 14.56 -11.21
CA PRO A 215 41.40 15.79 -10.53
C PRO A 215 40.91 17.05 -11.27
#